data_6a956b195bfe853d486325824d176fd8
#
_entry.id   6a956b195bfe853d486325824d176fd8
#
_cell.length_a   1.000
_cell.length_b   1.000
_cell.length_c   1.000
_cell.angle_alpha   90.00
_cell.angle_beta   90.00
_cell.angle_gamma   90.00
#
_symmetry.space_group_name_H-M   'P 1'
#
loop_
_entity.id
_entity.type
_entity.pdbx_description
1 polymer ?
#
loop_
_entity_poly.entity_id
_entity_poly.type
_entity_poly.pdbx_seq_one_letter_code
_entity_poly.pdbx_strand_id
1 'polypeptide(L)'
;MASGVHQGIYKNKKEEKGRFKRFWLKELPETMATVQKALLISFIIFMVSMTIGWVSAANDTTFVRLILSDAYVNMTEKNIEKGDPLAVYKSMKESIMFVGITINNVMVSFRTFAAGVFTAVGTGFMIFRNGVMVGAFVEFFFEQNLGFTAIMIIMIHGTLELSAIVIAGAAGITMGNSILFPGTYTRLESFKRGAKKG
;
A
#
# COMPACT_ATOMS: atom_id res chain seq x y z
N MET A 1 -39.63 22.50 -24.25
CA MET A 1 -40.01 22.38 -22.83
C MET A 1 -39.53 21.11 -22.11
N ALA A 2 -38.82 20.17 -22.75
CA ALA A 2 -38.37 18.90 -22.12
C ALA A 2 -37.01 18.98 -21.40
N SER A 3 -36.13 19.97 -21.65
CA SER A 3 -34.79 20.06 -21.07
C SER A 3 -34.78 20.57 -19.63
N GLY A 4 -35.79 21.29 -19.17
CA GLY A 4 -35.86 21.84 -17.81
C GLY A 4 -36.20 20.78 -16.73
N VAL A 5 -36.90 19.73 -17.11
CA VAL A 5 -37.28 18.66 -16.15
C VAL A 5 -36.13 17.75 -15.81
N HIS A 6 -35.21 17.49 -16.76
CA HIS A 6 -34.02 16.67 -16.53
C HIS A 6 -33.03 17.30 -15.54
N GLN A 7 -32.87 18.62 -15.54
CA GLN A 7 -32.00 19.32 -14.61
C GLN A 7 -32.55 19.38 -13.17
N GLY A 8 -33.89 19.37 -13.01
CA GLY A 8 -34.56 19.37 -11.70
C GLY A 8 -34.41 18.05 -10.94
N ILE A 9 -34.29 16.93 -11.63
CA ILE A 9 -34.18 15.59 -11.03
C ILE A 9 -32.76 15.36 -10.42
N TYR A 10 -31.72 16.02 -10.97
CA TYR A 10 -30.34 15.90 -10.48
C TYR A 10 -29.95 16.93 -9.45
N LYS A 11 -30.74 17.98 -9.22
CA LYS A 11 -30.32 19.17 -8.46
C LYS A 11 -30.61 19.11 -6.95
N ASN A 12 -31.21 18.07 -6.39
CA ASN A 12 -31.56 18.05 -4.96
C ASN A 12 -31.60 16.65 -4.33
N LYS A 13 -30.51 15.87 -4.43
CA LYS A 13 -30.26 14.88 -3.38
C LYS A 13 -29.58 15.61 -2.21
N LYS A 14 -30.40 16.11 -1.25
CA LYS A 14 -29.88 16.44 0.07
C LYS A 14 -29.07 15.25 0.55
N GLU A 15 -27.83 15.50 0.97
CA GLU A 15 -27.00 14.45 1.55
C GLU A 15 -27.75 13.81 2.70
N GLU A 16 -28.02 12.51 2.59
CA GLU A 16 -28.75 11.76 3.61
C GLU A 16 -27.98 11.89 4.94
N LYS A 17 -28.63 12.37 5.98
CA LYS A 17 -28.08 12.38 7.33
C LYS A 17 -27.62 10.96 7.67
N GLY A 18 -26.32 10.77 7.92
CA GLY A 18 -25.74 9.46 8.25
C GLY A 18 -24.97 8.78 7.14
N ARG A 19 -24.70 9.45 5.99
CA ARG A 19 -23.87 8.92 4.90
C ARG A 19 -22.51 8.42 5.37
N PHE A 20 -21.84 9.15 6.26
CA PHE A 20 -20.57 8.75 6.84
C PHE A 20 -20.69 7.42 7.63
N LYS A 21 -21.70 7.30 8.50
CA LYS A 21 -21.94 6.07 9.26
C LYS A 21 -22.30 4.88 8.34
N ARG A 22 -23.13 5.13 7.32
CA ARG A 22 -23.50 4.12 6.33
C ARG A 22 -22.30 3.64 5.52
N PHE A 23 -21.42 4.57 5.12
CA PHE A 23 -20.17 4.23 4.42
C PHE A 23 -19.32 3.25 5.24
N TRP A 24 -19.00 3.61 6.51
CA TRP A 24 -18.12 2.79 7.33
C TRP A 24 -18.72 1.47 7.79
N LEU A 25 -20.03 1.44 8.13
CA LEU A 25 -20.66 0.25 8.70
C LEU A 25 -21.27 -0.70 7.67
N LYS A 26 -21.52 -0.22 6.45
CA LYS A 26 -22.19 -1.02 5.43
C LYS A 26 -21.44 -1.06 4.10
N GLU A 27 -21.22 0.08 3.47
CA GLU A 27 -20.70 0.15 2.11
C GLU A 27 -19.24 -0.36 2.03
N LEU A 28 -18.38 0.01 2.98
CA LEU A 28 -16.99 -0.44 3.03
C LEU A 28 -16.87 -1.95 3.31
N PRO A 29 -17.52 -2.54 4.33
CA PRO A 29 -17.50 -3.99 4.53
C PRO A 29 -18.08 -4.78 3.35
N GLU A 30 -19.17 -4.32 2.74
CA GLU A 30 -19.76 -4.96 1.55
C GLU A 30 -18.78 -4.92 0.37
N THR A 31 -18.11 -3.79 0.13
CA THR A 31 -17.08 -3.67 -0.91
C THR A 31 -15.92 -4.61 -0.63
N MET A 32 -15.38 -4.61 0.60
CA MET A 32 -14.32 -5.54 1.00
C MET A 32 -14.70 -7.00 0.79
N ALA A 33 -15.95 -7.37 1.11
CA ALA A 33 -16.47 -8.72 0.88
C ALA A 33 -16.46 -9.10 -0.61
N THR A 34 -16.72 -8.15 -1.51
CA THR A 34 -16.72 -8.42 -2.98
C THR A 34 -15.32 -8.62 -3.55
N VAL A 35 -14.29 -8.06 -2.91
CA VAL A 35 -12.89 -8.13 -3.38
C VAL A 35 -12.00 -9.04 -2.53
N GLN A 36 -12.56 -9.88 -1.67
CA GLN A 36 -11.83 -10.76 -0.74
C GLN A 36 -10.74 -11.60 -1.42
N LYS A 37 -11.01 -12.16 -2.61
CA LYS A 37 -10.01 -12.94 -3.36
C LYS A 37 -8.82 -12.08 -3.77
N ALA A 38 -9.07 -10.88 -4.27
CA ALA A 38 -8.00 -9.96 -4.65
C ALA A 38 -7.21 -9.48 -3.41
N LEU A 39 -7.90 -9.26 -2.29
CA LEU A 39 -7.29 -8.89 -1.02
C LEU A 39 -6.37 -10.01 -0.51
N LEU A 40 -6.83 -11.27 -0.55
CA LEU A 40 -6.01 -12.43 -0.18
C LEU A 40 -4.80 -12.57 -1.11
N ILE A 41 -4.97 -12.42 -2.41
CA ILE A 41 -3.86 -12.49 -3.37
C ILE A 41 -2.85 -11.38 -3.09
N SER A 42 -3.29 -10.13 -2.90
CA SER A 42 -2.45 -9.00 -2.56
C SER A 42 -1.65 -9.26 -1.28
N PHE A 43 -2.31 -9.76 -0.24
CA PHE A 43 -1.70 -10.11 1.03
C PHE A 43 -0.66 -11.23 0.88
N ILE A 44 -0.97 -12.31 0.15
CA ILE A 44 -0.04 -13.42 -0.10
C ILE A 44 1.20 -12.91 -0.87
N ILE A 45 1.00 -12.12 -1.93
CA ILE A 45 2.12 -11.54 -2.68
C ILE A 45 3.01 -10.71 -1.74
N PHE A 46 2.41 -9.88 -0.89
CA PHE A 46 3.15 -9.05 0.06
C PHE A 46 3.95 -9.90 1.05
N MET A 47 3.33 -10.91 1.67
CA MET A 47 3.99 -11.78 2.66
C MET A 47 5.10 -12.63 2.05
N VAL A 48 4.87 -13.22 0.87
CA VAL A 48 5.89 -13.99 0.13
C VAL A 48 7.07 -13.10 -0.25
N SER A 49 6.80 -11.91 -0.77
CA SER A 49 7.87 -10.96 -1.14
C SER A 49 8.63 -10.43 0.07
N MET A 50 7.97 -10.22 1.20
CA MET A 50 8.62 -9.86 2.46
C MET A 50 9.56 -10.98 2.93
N THR A 51 9.12 -12.23 2.84
CA THR A 51 9.97 -13.39 3.17
C THR A 51 11.17 -13.49 2.22
N ILE A 52 10.97 -13.27 0.93
CA ILE A 52 12.07 -13.24 -0.06
C ILE A 52 13.06 -12.13 0.29
N GLY A 53 12.57 -10.92 0.60
CA GLY A 53 13.42 -9.80 1.00
C GLY A 53 14.24 -10.09 2.25
N TRP A 54 13.59 -10.69 3.26
CA TRP A 54 14.27 -11.13 4.48
C TRP A 54 15.36 -12.16 4.19
N VAL A 55 15.03 -13.27 3.55
CA VAL A 55 15.99 -14.35 3.27
C VAL A 55 17.13 -13.85 2.38
N SER A 56 16.85 -13.01 1.39
CA SER A 56 17.90 -12.45 0.53
C SER A 56 18.84 -11.54 1.31
N ALA A 57 18.31 -10.69 2.18
CA ALA A 57 19.10 -9.81 3.04
C ALA A 57 19.97 -10.59 4.04
N ALA A 58 19.43 -11.66 4.63
CA ALA A 58 20.16 -12.52 5.56
C ALA A 58 21.36 -13.26 4.94
N ASN A 59 21.37 -13.43 3.61
CA ASN A 59 22.42 -14.14 2.90
C ASN A 59 23.36 -13.25 2.08
N ASP A 60 22.98 -11.99 1.86
CA ASP A 60 23.76 -11.05 1.04
C ASP A 60 23.62 -9.60 1.53
N THR A 61 24.67 -9.10 2.14
CA THR A 61 24.75 -7.70 2.61
C THR A 61 24.72 -6.70 1.46
N THR A 62 25.15 -7.10 0.26
CA THR A 62 25.08 -6.26 -0.95
C THR A 62 23.62 -6.03 -1.36
N PHE A 63 22.78 -7.06 -1.16
CA PHE A 63 21.35 -6.97 -1.42
C PHE A 63 20.68 -5.90 -0.54
N VAL A 64 21.03 -5.85 0.74
CA VAL A 64 20.52 -4.83 1.67
C VAL A 64 20.82 -3.42 1.14
N ARG A 65 22.07 -3.17 0.72
CA ARG A 65 22.50 -1.87 0.19
C ARG A 65 21.81 -1.52 -1.13
N LEU A 66 21.55 -2.51 -1.98
CA LEU A 66 20.81 -2.32 -3.23
C LEU A 66 19.35 -1.90 -2.97
N ILE A 67 18.71 -2.49 -1.97
CA ILE A 67 17.29 -2.25 -1.66
C ILE A 67 17.08 -0.98 -0.83
N LEU A 68 17.87 -0.78 0.22
CA LEU A 68 17.74 0.35 1.15
C LEU A 68 18.58 1.58 0.77
N SER A 69 19.48 1.44 -0.17
CA SER A 69 20.55 2.37 -0.59
C SER A 69 21.74 2.46 0.38
N ASP A 70 22.94 2.67 -0.21
CA ASP A 70 24.18 2.86 0.55
C ASP A 70 24.09 4.04 1.52
N ALA A 71 23.43 5.12 1.12
CA ALA A 71 23.28 6.31 1.95
C ALA A 71 22.51 6.00 3.23
N TYR A 72 21.42 5.24 3.13
CA TYR A 72 20.60 4.86 4.29
C TYR A 72 21.37 3.89 5.21
N VAL A 73 21.97 2.85 4.63
CA VAL A 73 22.74 1.84 5.40
C VAL A 73 23.90 2.50 6.15
N ASN A 74 24.76 3.25 5.45
CA ASN A 74 25.90 3.92 6.07
C ASN A 74 25.50 4.94 7.16
N MET A 75 24.38 5.64 6.97
CA MET A 75 23.87 6.57 7.97
C MET A 75 23.37 5.82 9.21
N THR A 76 22.67 4.72 9.02
CA THR A 76 22.14 3.91 10.13
C THR A 76 23.27 3.23 10.90
N GLU A 77 24.25 2.64 10.21
CA GLU A 77 25.44 2.04 10.84
C GLU A 77 26.19 3.07 11.71
N LYS A 78 26.45 4.27 11.20
CA LYS A 78 27.07 5.37 11.98
C LYS A 78 26.26 5.79 13.20
N ASN A 79 24.94 5.75 13.12
CA ASN A 79 24.07 6.08 14.25
C ASN A 79 24.09 4.96 15.31
N ILE A 80 24.17 3.71 14.89
CA ILE A 80 24.32 2.55 15.77
C ILE A 80 25.66 2.63 16.54
N GLU A 81 26.76 2.93 15.84
CA GLU A 81 28.10 3.14 16.46
C GLU A 81 28.10 4.25 17.51
N LYS A 82 27.28 5.29 17.31
CA LYS A 82 27.12 6.39 18.28
C LYS A 82 26.16 6.06 19.44
N GLY A 83 25.60 4.85 19.47
CA GLY A 83 24.64 4.42 20.49
C GLY A 83 23.22 4.99 20.33
N ASP A 84 22.91 5.61 19.19
CA ASP A 84 21.57 6.10 18.88
C ASP A 84 21.08 5.62 17.49
N PRO A 85 20.71 4.34 17.38
CA PRO A 85 20.25 3.74 16.13
C PRO A 85 19.04 4.42 15.53
N LEU A 86 18.28 5.15 16.34
CA LEU A 86 17.08 5.86 15.96
C LEU A 86 17.29 7.35 15.70
N ALA A 87 18.54 7.82 15.65
CA ALA A 87 18.85 9.23 15.41
C ALA A 87 18.20 9.78 14.14
N VAL A 88 18.05 8.94 13.10
CA VAL A 88 17.32 9.29 11.87
C VAL A 88 15.89 9.72 12.18
N TYR A 89 15.23 9.01 13.08
CA TYR A 89 13.83 9.26 13.48
C TYR A 89 13.72 10.40 14.52
N LYS A 90 14.79 10.70 15.25
CA LYS A 90 14.82 11.76 16.26
C LYS A 90 15.30 13.11 15.71
N SER A 91 16.01 13.11 14.58
CA SER A 91 16.61 14.32 13.98
C SER A 91 15.58 15.29 13.41
N MET A 92 14.39 14.83 13.06
CA MET A 92 13.28 15.66 12.62
C MET A 92 12.27 15.82 13.77
N LYS A 93 11.53 16.95 13.78
CA LYS A 93 10.35 17.05 14.66
C LYS A 93 9.41 15.89 14.34
N GLU A 94 8.97 15.16 15.35
CA GLU A 94 8.11 13.96 15.21
C GLU A 94 6.92 14.18 14.28
N SER A 95 6.32 15.37 14.34
CA SER A 95 5.18 15.73 13.47
C SER A 95 5.57 15.82 11.99
N ILE A 96 6.77 16.36 11.66
CA ILE A 96 7.23 16.49 10.28
C ILE A 96 7.54 15.11 9.70
N MET A 97 8.20 14.28 10.50
CA MET A 97 8.49 12.90 10.10
C MET A 97 7.22 12.08 9.89
N PHE A 98 6.26 12.15 10.83
CA PHE A 98 4.97 11.48 10.70
C PHE A 98 4.25 11.86 9.40
N VAL A 99 4.16 13.16 9.13
CA VAL A 99 3.54 13.67 7.88
C VAL A 99 4.31 13.18 6.65
N GLY A 100 5.65 13.21 6.68
CA GLY A 100 6.48 12.73 5.58
C GLY A 100 6.27 11.25 5.27
N ILE A 101 6.26 10.40 6.29
CA ILE A 101 6.02 8.96 6.18
C ILE A 101 4.60 8.72 5.66
N THR A 102 3.59 9.38 6.23
CA THR A 102 2.20 9.25 5.80
C THR A 102 2.01 9.64 4.34
N ILE A 103 2.55 10.77 3.89
CA ILE A 103 2.48 11.20 2.49
C ILE A 103 3.16 10.18 1.57
N ASN A 104 4.35 9.69 1.95
CA ASN A 104 5.04 8.66 1.17
C ASN A 104 4.17 7.42 0.99
N ASN A 105 3.56 6.91 2.05
CA ASN A 105 2.75 5.70 2.01
C ASN A 105 1.42 5.89 1.27
N VAL A 106 0.80 7.05 1.38
CA VAL A 106 -0.35 7.44 0.53
C VAL A 106 0.06 7.41 -0.94
N MET A 107 1.22 7.98 -1.30
CA MET A 107 1.71 7.97 -2.68
C MET A 107 2.06 6.57 -3.16
N VAL A 108 2.65 5.71 -2.31
CA VAL A 108 2.94 4.31 -2.62
C VAL A 108 1.63 3.54 -2.86
N SER A 109 0.64 3.68 -1.98
CA SER A 109 -0.67 3.06 -2.12
C SER A 109 -1.37 3.51 -3.41
N PHE A 110 -1.35 4.80 -3.70
CA PHE A 110 -1.90 5.33 -4.95
C PHE A 110 -1.20 4.78 -6.20
N ARG A 111 0.15 4.72 -6.20
CA ARG A 111 0.92 4.15 -7.31
C ARG A 111 0.62 2.66 -7.48
N THR A 112 0.48 1.92 -6.38
CA THR A 112 0.13 0.49 -6.39
C THR A 112 -1.24 0.27 -7.02
N PHE A 113 -2.25 1.07 -6.64
CA PHE A 113 -3.57 1.07 -7.26
C PHE A 113 -3.49 1.44 -8.75
N ALA A 114 -2.85 2.58 -9.06
CA ALA A 114 -2.75 3.10 -10.43
C ALA A 114 -2.01 2.14 -11.39
N ALA A 115 -1.08 1.33 -10.88
CA ALA A 115 -0.41 0.29 -11.68
C ALA A 115 -1.38 -0.76 -12.23
N GLY A 116 -2.56 -0.92 -11.62
CA GLY A 116 -3.66 -1.75 -12.13
C GLY A 116 -4.20 -1.32 -13.49
N VAL A 117 -4.01 -0.06 -13.88
CA VAL A 117 -4.34 0.43 -15.23
C VAL A 117 -3.53 -0.32 -16.31
N PHE A 118 -2.31 -0.69 -15.99
CA PHE A 118 -1.45 -1.45 -16.92
C PHE A 118 -1.74 -2.95 -16.87
N THR A 119 -2.24 -3.49 -15.83
CA THR A 119 -2.77 -4.85 -15.60
C THR A 119 -2.62 -5.24 -14.12
N ALA A 120 -3.24 -6.36 -13.71
CA ALA A 120 -3.03 -6.95 -12.39
C ALA A 120 -1.54 -7.26 -12.10
N VAL A 121 -0.74 -7.55 -13.14
CA VAL A 121 0.70 -7.83 -13.02
C VAL A 121 1.46 -6.58 -12.57
N GLY A 122 1.12 -5.40 -13.11
CA GLY A 122 1.73 -4.13 -12.68
C GLY A 122 1.52 -3.85 -11.19
N THR A 123 0.30 -4.04 -10.72
CA THR A 123 0.00 -3.95 -9.28
C THR A 123 0.77 -5.00 -8.48
N GLY A 124 0.79 -6.26 -8.94
CA GLY A 124 1.55 -7.34 -8.29
C GLY A 124 3.03 -7.00 -8.13
N PHE A 125 3.65 -6.41 -9.16
CA PHE A 125 5.04 -5.95 -9.10
C PHE A 125 5.25 -4.84 -8.06
N MET A 126 4.33 -3.89 -7.95
CA MET A 126 4.40 -2.83 -6.94
C MET A 126 4.30 -3.39 -5.52
N ILE A 127 3.39 -4.34 -5.28
CA ILE A 127 3.25 -5.02 -3.98
C ILE A 127 4.54 -5.80 -3.69
N PHE A 128 5.05 -6.56 -4.66
CA PHE A 128 6.27 -7.35 -4.55
C PHE A 128 7.46 -6.48 -4.13
N ARG A 129 7.69 -5.37 -4.82
CA ARG A 129 8.77 -4.45 -4.52
C ARG A 129 8.67 -3.89 -3.08
N ASN A 130 7.48 -3.52 -2.64
CA ASN A 130 7.27 -3.02 -1.28
C ASN A 130 7.50 -4.11 -0.22
N GLY A 131 7.00 -5.33 -0.45
CA GLY A 131 7.24 -6.46 0.45
C GLY A 131 8.73 -6.77 0.61
N VAL A 132 9.47 -6.87 -0.52
CA VAL A 132 10.93 -7.09 -0.50
C VAL A 132 11.65 -6.00 0.31
N MET A 133 11.28 -4.74 0.12
CA MET A 133 11.87 -3.63 0.86
C MET A 133 11.63 -3.75 2.37
N VAL A 134 10.41 -4.09 2.78
CA VAL A 134 10.08 -4.27 4.22
C VAL A 134 10.85 -5.46 4.80
N GLY A 135 10.94 -6.58 4.06
CA GLY A 135 11.70 -7.76 4.49
C GLY A 135 13.19 -7.46 4.70
N ALA A 136 13.81 -6.80 3.72
CA ALA A 136 15.22 -6.40 3.81
C ALA A 136 15.48 -5.40 4.94
N PHE A 137 14.55 -4.46 5.16
CA PHE A 137 14.63 -3.51 6.27
C PHE A 137 14.62 -4.21 7.63
N VAL A 138 13.68 -5.11 7.83
CA VAL A 138 13.55 -5.83 9.12
C VAL A 138 14.79 -6.66 9.37
N GLU A 139 15.29 -7.39 8.37
CA GLU A 139 16.50 -8.22 8.49
C GLU A 139 17.74 -7.39 8.82
N PHE A 140 17.94 -6.28 8.14
CA PHE A 140 19.06 -5.37 8.42
C PHE A 140 19.14 -4.96 9.90
N PHE A 141 18.00 -4.69 10.53
CA PHE A 141 17.96 -4.38 11.96
C PHE A 141 18.11 -5.62 12.86
N PHE A 142 17.66 -6.79 12.41
CA PHE A 142 17.91 -8.04 13.14
C PHE A 142 19.39 -8.38 13.18
N GLU A 143 20.12 -8.22 12.09
CA GLU A 143 21.58 -8.40 12.02
C GLU A 143 22.31 -7.48 13.01
N GLN A 144 21.81 -6.28 13.26
CA GLN A 144 22.34 -5.32 14.20
C GLN A 144 21.88 -5.55 15.67
N ASN A 145 21.20 -6.65 15.98
CA ASN A 145 20.57 -6.95 17.28
C ASN A 145 19.48 -5.92 17.70
N LEU A 146 18.90 -5.21 16.75
CA LEU A 146 17.87 -4.20 16.94
C LEU A 146 16.52 -4.61 16.34
N GLY A 147 16.34 -5.89 15.99
CA GLY A 147 15.16 -6.39 15.30
C GLY A 147 13.86 -6.11 16.05
N PHE A 148 13.82 -6.27 17.36
CA PHE A 148 12.64 -5.94 18.16
C PHE A 148 12.29 -4.44 18.07
N THR A 149 13.28 -3.57 18.13
CA THR A 149 13.11 -2.12 17.97
C THR A 149 12.57 -1.77 16.59
N ALA A 150 13.09 -2.41 15.53
CA ALA A 150 12.59 -2.23 14.16
C ALA A 150 11.13 -2.66 14.02
N ILE A 151 10.76 -3.82 14.57
CA ILE A 151 9.38 -4.29 14.57
C ILE A 151 8.46 -3.28 15.28
N MET A 152 8.85 -2.76 16.44
CA MET A 152 8.07 -1.77 17.17
C MET A 152 7.85 -0.49 16.34
N ILE A 153 8.90 0.02 15.68
CA ILE A 153 8.79 1.19 14.80
C ILE A 153 7.82 0.91 13.65
N ILE A 154 7.98 -0.24 12.98
CA ILE A 154 7.10 -0.63 11.89
C ILE A 154 5.67 -0.77 12.40
N MET A 155 5.44 -1.38 13.56
CA MET A 155 4.09 -1.60 14.09
C MET A 155 3.39 -0.30 14.46
N ILE A 156 4.10 0.68 15.00
CA ILE A 156 3.51 1.97 15.39
C ILE A 156 2.98 2.75 14.18
N HIS A 157 3.74 2.80 13.10
CA HIS A 157 3.42 3.58 11.90
C HIS A 157 2.93 2.68 10.75
N GLY A 158 3.59 1.54 10.57
CA GLY A 158 3.46 0.67 9.41
C GLY A 158 2.21 -0.21 9.40
N THR A 159 1.58 -0.50 10.54
CA THR A 159 0.40 -1.38 10.54
C THR A 159 -0.71 -0.83 9.65
N LEU A 160 -1.04 0.45 9.79
CA LEU A 160 -2.03 1.13 8.96
C LEU A 160 -1.52 1.29 7.52
N GLU A 161 -0.25 1.63 7.36
CA GLU A 161 0.37 1.91 6.07
C GLU A 161 0.54 0.66 5.21
N LEU A 162 1.04 -0.44 5.79
CA LEU A 162 1.15 -1.73 5.09
C LEU A 162 -0.22 -2.30 4.74
N SER A 163 -1.21 -2.15 5.64
CA SER A 163 -2.60 -2.51 5.35
C SER A 163 -3.15 -1.70 4.17
N ALA A 164 -2.87 -0.40 4.10
CA ALA A 164 -3.29 0.45 3.00
C ALA A 164 -2.67 0.02 1.66
N ILE A 165 -1.39 -0.39 1.64
CA ILE A 165 -0.73 -0.93 0.43
C ILE A 165 -1.40 -2.23 -0.02
N VAL A 166 -1.72 -3.14 0.90
CA VAL A 166 -2.40 -4.41 0.58
C VAL A 166 -3.81 -4.16 0.04
N ILE A 167 -4.55 -3.22 0.63
CA ILE A 167 -5.89 -2.83 0.17
C ILE A 167 -5.81 -2.17 -1.21
N ALA A 168 -4.90 -1.22 -1.40
CA ALA A 168 -4.68 -0.58 -2.70
C ALA A 168 -4.23 -1.60 -3.76
N GLY A 169 -3.47 -2.62 -3.36
CA GLY A 169 -3.11 -3.75 -4.18
C GLY A 169 -4.32 -4.57 -4.61
N ALA A 170 -5.23 -4.88 -3.70
CA ALA A 170 -6.47 -5.59 -4.02
C ALA A 170 -7.33 -4.82 -5.01
N ALA A 171 -7.45 -3.50 -4.80
CA ALA A 171 -8.16 -2.60 -5.70
C ALA A 171 -7.53 -2.58 -7.11
N GLY A 172 -6.19 -2.44 -7.17
CA GLY A 172 -5.45 -2.46 -8.44
C GLY A 172 -5.52 -3.80 -9.17
N ILE A 173 -5.44 -4.93 -8.45
CA ILE A 173 -5.63 -6.27 -9.02
C ILE A 173 -7.05 -6.42 -9.58
N THR A 174 -8.07 -5.97 -8.84
CA THR A 174 -9.46 -6.03 -9.28
C THR A 174 -9.66 -5.22 -10.56
N MET A 175 -9.14 -4.01 -10.62
CA MET A 175 -9.18 -3.14 -11.79
C MET A 175 -8.41 -3.76 -12.97
N GLY A 176 -7.18 -4.23 -12.74
CA GLY A 176 -6.34 -4.84 -13.77
C GLY A 176 -6.92 -6.13 -14.34
N ASN A 177 -7.52 -6.97 -13.52
CA ASN A 177 -8.22 -8.18 -13.97
C ASN A 177 -9.43 -7.86 -14.85
N SER A 178 -10.13 -6.76 -14.60
CA SER A 178 -11.25 -6.35 -15.43
C SER A 178 -10.84 -5.95 -16.85
N ILE A 179 -9.60 -5.50 -17.04
CA ILE A 179 -9.00 -5.21 -18.35
C ILE A 179 -8.61 -6.50 -19.08
N LEU A 180 -7.98 -7.42 -18.35
CA LEU A 180 -7.49 -8.69 -18.91
C LEU A 180 -8.63 -9.65 -19.25
N PHE A 181 -9.67 -9.69 -18.43
CA PHE A 181 -10.81 -10.62 -18.54
C PHE A 181 -12.12 -9.86 -18.58
N PRO A 182 -12.42 -9.16 -19.68
CA PRO A 182 -13.61 -8.28 -19.79
C PRO A 182 -14.93 -9.05 -19.84
N GLY A 183 -14.90 -10.38 -20.04
CA GLY A 183 -16.11 -11.20 -20.21
C GLY A 183 -16.88 -10.78 -21.46
N THR A 184 -18.19 -10.52 -21.30
CA THR A 184 -19.08 -10.09 -22.39
C THR A 184 -19.07 -8.58 -22.65
N TYR A 185 -18.35 -7.82 -21.85
CA TYR A 185 -18.27 -6.35 -21.97
C TYR A 185 -17.13 -5.91 -22.88
N THR A 186 -17.22 -4.70 -23.42
CA THR A 186 -16.06 -4.07 -24.04
C THR A 186 -14.98 -3.80 -22.96
N ARG A 187 -13.71 -3.78 -23.35
CA ARG A 187 -12.59 -3.54 -22.40
C ARG A 187 -12.77 -2.24 -21.62
N LEU A 188 -13.24 -1.18 -22.27
CA LEU A 188 -13.47 0.12 -21.63
C LEU A 188 -14.59 0.04 -20.58
N GLU A 189 -15.69 -0.64 -20.91
CA GLU A 189 -16.80 -0.78 -19.97
C GLU A 189 -16.42 -1.69 -18.78
N SER A 190 -15.69 -2.77 -19.06
CA SER A 190 -15.15 -3.65 -18.02
C SER A 190 -14.18 -2.90 -17.10
N PHE A 191 -13.30 -2.08 -17.66
CA PHE A 191 -12.40 -1.22 -16.89
C PHE A 191 -13.16 -0.26 -15.96
N LYS A 192 -14.16 0.46 -16.48
CA LYS A 192 -14.98 1.37 -15.66
C LYS A 192 -15.66 0.64 -14.49
N ARG A 193 -16.14 -0.57 -14.72
CA ARG A 193 -16.73 -1.43 -13.68
C ARG A 193 -15.70 -1.90 -12.67
N GLY A 194 -14.52 -2.33 -13.14
CA GLY A 194 -13.40 -2.73 -12.29
C GLY A 194 -12.89 -1.59 -11.40
N ALA A 195 -12.70 -0.40 -11.99
CA ALA A 195 -12.28 0.81 -11.26
C ALA A 195 -13.33 1.30 -10.24
N LYS A 196 -14.62 0.98 -10.45
CA LYS A 196 -15.68 1.31 -9.49
C LYS A 196 -15.79 0.29 -8.35
N LYS A 197 -15.29 -0.94 -8.56
CA LYS A 197 -15.29 -2.00 -7.54
C LYS A 197 -14.03 -1.98 -6.68
N GLY A 198 -12.86 -1.66 -7.26
CA GLY A 198 -11.59 -1.49 -6.55
C GLY A 198 -11.51 -0.12 -5.88
#